data_45897feec801f4566f8e13121b63ce65
#
_entry.id   45897feec801f4566f8e13121b63ce65
#
_cell.length_a   1.000
_cell.length_b   1.000
_cell.length_c   1.000
_cell.angle_alpha   90.00
_cell.angle_beta   90.00
_cell.angle_gamma   90.00
#
_symmetry.space_group_name_H-M   'P 1'
#
loop_
_entity.id
_entity.type
_entity.pdbx_description
1 polymer ?
#
loop_
_entity_poly.entity_id
_entity_poly.type
_entity_poly.pdbx_seq_one_letter_code
_entity_poly.pdbx_strand_id
1 'polypeptide(L)'
;MERRASSPVSPSTSRVLTLSVLVLSAVVLLGSAMQPKILEVKEFSVIGIEARTNNAKEMMDGGVIPKQWNRFFAEGILDRIPNKADPTIYALYTDYASNRNGDYSFVIGAKVNDTAVIPPGMVAKKVPAGKYAVVTSIRGPVQKVVPQAWQEVWSLEDKSQLGGARAYRTDFEVYDQRSRDPQDSQIDIFIGIK
;
A
#
# COMPACT_ATOMS: atom_id res chain seq x y z
N MET A 1 21.13 -48.59 -90.67
CA MET A 1 22.41 -48.37 -89.97
C MET A 1 22.18 -47.21 -89.03
N GLU A 2 21.70 -47.49 -87.85
CA GLU A 2 21.21 -46.49 -86.85
C GLU A 2 22.25 -46.31 -85.76
N ARG A 3 22.60 -45.07 -85.52
CA ARG A 3 23.46 -44.71 -84.34
C ARG A 3 22.55 -44.20 -83.23
N ARG A 4 22.50 -44.94 -82.13
CA ARG A 4 21.90 -44.52 -80.87
C ARG A 4 22.70 -43.41 -80.25
N ALA A 5 22.04 -42.29 -80.00
CA ALA A 5 22.57 -41.20 -79.20
C ALA A 5 22.22 -41.45 -77.73
N SER A 6 23.20 -41.45 -76.84
CA SER A 6 23.06 -41.54 -75.40
C SER A 6 22.82 -40.17 -74.85
N SER A 7 21.75 -40.05 -74.09
CA SER A 7 21.39 -38.84 -73.32
C SER A 7 22.22 -38.74 -72.01
N PRO A 8 22.62 -37.56 -71.57
CA PRO A 8 23.35 -37.37 -70.30
C PRO A 8 22.37 -37.30 -69.12
N VAL A 9 22.76 -37.94 -68.03
CA VAL A 9 22.09 -37.95 -66.72
C VAL A 9 22.37 -36.63 -65.99
N SER A 10 21.33 -35.90 -65.62
CA SER A 10 21.43 -34.71 -64.74
C SER A 10 21.63 -35.09 -63.31
N PRO A 11 22.49 -34.37 -62.54
CA PRO A 11 22.62 -34.62 -61.09
C PRO A 11 21.47 -33.99 -60.33
N SER A 12 20.85 -34.79 -59.46
CA SER A 12 19.86 -34.42 -58.50
C SER A 12 20.45 -33.52 -57.41
N THR A 13 20.04 -32.27 -57.36
CA THR A 13 20.36 -31.34 -56.28
C THR A 13 19.43 -31.60 -55.08
N SER A 14 19.96 -32.31 -54.09
CA SER A 14 19.33 -32.45 -52.76
C SER A 14 19.28 -31.07 -52.07
N ARG A 15 18.08 -30.48 -51.97
CA ARG A 15 17.86 -29.29 -51.16
C ARG A 15 17.76 -29.74 -49.69
N VAL A 16 18.80 -29.44 -48.89
CA VAL A 16 18.75 -29.55 -47.46
C VAL A 16 17.90 -28.39 -46.96
N LEU A 17 16.70 -28.72 -46.48
CA LEU A 17 15.84 -27.76 -45.73
C LEU A 17 16.47 -27.59 -44.32
N THR A 18 17.17 -26.49 -44.11
CA THR A 18 17.56 -26.02 -42.77
C THR A 18 16.32 -25.45 -42.07
N LEU A 19 15.79 -26.22 -41.15
CA LEU A 19 14.69 -25.81 -40.27
C LEU A 19 15.30 -24.87 -39.22
N SER A 20 15.19 -23.56 -39.44
CA SER A 20 15.54 -22.54 -38.42
C SER A 20 14.49 -22.56 -37.33
N VAL A 21 14.81 -23.19 -36.20
CA VAL A 21 14.01 -23.09 -34.99
C VAL A 21 14.22 -21.70 -34.40
N LEU A 22 13.22 -20.84 -34.60
CA LEU A 22 13.13 -19.53 -33.96
C LEU A 22 12.73 -19.77 -32.50
N VAL A 23 13.71 -19.80 -31.59
CA VAL A 23 13.44 -19.77 -30.16
C VAL A 23 12.94 -18.38 -29.81
N LEU A 24 11.61 -18.24 -29.74
CA LEU A 24 10.95 -17.03 -29.24
C LEU A 24 11.16 -16.99 -27.72
N SER A 25 12.24 -16.33 -27.28
CA SER A 25 12.45 -16.04 -25.86
C SER A 25 11.36 -15.07 -25.41
N ALA A 26 10.31 -15.60 -24.80
CA ALA A 26 9.34 -14.79 -24.07
C ALA A 26 10.08 -14.15 -22.89
N VAL A 27 10.48 -12.89 -23.04
CA VAL A 27 10.88 -12.06 -21.90
C VAL A 27 9.63 -11.85 -21.08
N VAL A 28 9.44 -12.69 -20.07
CA VAL A 28 8.49 -12.42 -19.00
C VAL A 28 9.04 -11.19 -18.27
N LEU A 29 8.49 -10.02 -18.59
CA LEU A 29 8.61 -8.84 -17.75
C LEU A 29 7.93 -9.20 -16.41
N LEU A 30 8.70 -9.81 -15.52
CA LEU A 30 8.37 -9.82 -14.10
C LEU A 30 8.30 -8.36 -13.68
N GLY A 31 7.08 -7.81 -13.63
CA GLY A 31 6.84 -6.53 -13.01
C GLY A 31 7.51 -6.58 -11.65
N SER A 32 8.54 -5.76 -11.46
CA SER A 32 9.24 -5.66 -10.18
C SER A 32 8.18 -5.26 -9.16
N ALA A 33 7.72 -6.20 -8.34
CA ALA A 33 6.88 -5.87 -7.20
C ALA A 33 7.65 -4.80 -6.42
N MET A 34 7.07 -3.61 -6.28
CA MET A 34 7.73 -2.52 -5.56
C MET A 34 7.94 -3.00 -4.13
N GLN A 35 9.18 -3.30 -3.77
CA GLN A 35 9.54 -3.65 -2.39
C GLN A 35 9.24 -2.44 -1.51
N PRO A 36 8.55 -2.62 -0.37
CA PRO A 36 8.29 -1.52 0.54
C PRO A 36 9.61 -0.90 1.01
N LYS A 37 9.64 0.41 1.12
CA LYS A 37 10.78 1.11 1.72
C LYS A 37 10.75 0.89 3.23
N ILE A 38 11.87 0.47 3.82
CA ILE A 38 11.97 0.33 5.28
C ILE A 38 12.53 1.63 5.87
N LEU A 39 11.80 2.20 6.83
CA LEU A 39 12.19 3.42 7.55
C LEU A 39 12.23 3.18 9.06
N GLU A 40 13.21 3.81 9.72
CA GLU A 40 13.21 3.97 11.17
C GLU A 40 12.36 5.20 11.51
N VAL A 41 11.31 4.99 12.30
CA VAL A 41 10.42 6.05 12.78
C VAL A 41 10.73 6.32 14.25
N LYS A 42 10.90 7.59 14.61
CA LYS A 42 10.99 8.02 16.02
C LYS A 42 9.60 8.05 16.64
N GLU A 43 9.50 7.80 17.94
CA GLU A 43 8.23 7.92 18.67
C GLU A 43 7.64 9.32 18.48
N PHE A 44 6.33 9.38 18.27
CA PHE A 44 5.57 10.64 18.26
C PHE A 44 4.15 10.41 18.76
N SER A 45 3.46 11.50 19.12
CA SER A 45 2.07 11.46 19.57
C SER A 45 1.14 12.05 18.52
N VAL A 46 -0.06 11.47 18.41
CA VAL A 46 -1.17 11.98 17.61
C VAL A 46 -2.35 12.26 18.55
N ILE A 47 -2.95 13.45 18.44
CA ILE A 47 -4.24 13.76 19.06
C ILE A 47 -5.30 13.69 17.98
N GLY A 48 -6.44 13.03 18.26
CA GLY A 48 -7.52 12.88 17.28
C GLY A 48 -8.77 12.23 17.87
N ILE A 49 -9.74 11.96 16.98
CA ILE A 49 -10.96 11.23 17.33
C ILE A 49 -10.78 9.74 17.11
N GLU A 50 -11.29 8.93 18.03
CA GLU A 50 -11.13 7.48 18.05
C GLU A 50 -12.46 6.76 17.82
N ALA A 51 -12.40 5.61 17.15
CA ALA A 51 -13.48 4.62 17.11
C ALA A 51 -12.91 3.20 17.08
N ARG A 52 -13.61 2.24 17.67
CA ARG A 52 -13.24 0.83 17.68
C ARG A 52 -13.92 0.08 16.56
N THR A 53 -13.15 -0.68 15.75
CA THR A 53 -13.66 -1.45 14.62
C THR A 53 -12.79 -2.67 14.31
N ASN A 54 -13.10 -3.39 13.22
CA ASN A 54 -12.28 -4.45 12.64
C ASN A 54 -12.53 -4.54 11.14
N ASN A 55 -11.65 -5.21 10.40
CA ASN A 55 -11.74 -5.31 8.95
C ASN A 55 -13.05 -5.95 8.46
N ALA A 56 -13.61 -6.92 9.19
CA ALA A 56 -14.87 -7.55 8.80
C ALA A 56 -16.04 -6.55 8.81
N LYS A 57 -16.08 -5.64 9.80
CA LYS A 57 -17.10 -4.56 9.87
C LYS A 57 -16.88 -3.53 8.75
N GLU A 58 -15.61 -3.19 8.46
CA GLU A 58 -15.28 -2.20 7.43
C GLU A 58 -15.56 -2.70 5.99
N MET A 59 -15.59 -4.02 5.77
CA MET A 59 -15.97 -4.63 4.49
C MET A 59 -17.48 -4.68 4.26
N MET A 60 -18.29 -4.40 5.29
CA MET A 60 -19.75 -4.32 5.18
C MET A 60 -20.20 -2.88 4.94
N ASP A 61 -21.42 -2.71 4.41
CA ASP A 61 -22.04 -1.40 4.27
C ASP A 61 -22.13 -0.68 5.63
N GLY A 62 -21.72 0.58 5.64
CA GLY A 62 -21.82 1.41 6.84
C GLY A 62 -20.67 1.28 7.83
N GLY A 63 -19.49 0.90 7.37
CA GLY A 63 -18.27 0.87 8.16
C GLY A 63 -18.04 2.09 9.05
N VAL A 64 -17.22 1.94 10.07
CA VAL A 64 -16.93 2.99 11.07
C VAL A 64 -15.96 4.03 10.50
N ILE A 65 -14.97 3.61 9.72
CA ILE A 65 -13.91 4.46 9.16
C ILE A 65 -14.49 5.59 8.29
N PRO A 66 -15.37 5.35 7.32
CA PRO A 66 -15.98 6.43 6.54
C PRO A 66 -16.76 7.42 7.40
N LYS A 67 -17.45 6.97 8.45
CA LYS A 67 -18.19 7.83 9.39
C LYS A 67 -17.23 8.72 10.19
N GLN A 68 -16.09 8.20 10.63
CA GLN A 68 -15.05 8.96 11.33
C GLN A 68 -14.42 10.03 10.43
N TRP A 69 -14.15 9.73 9.16
CA TRP A 69 -13.68 10.72 8.20
C TRP A 69 -14.71 11.85 8.00
N ASN A 70 -15.98 11.50 7.80
CA ASN A 70 -17.06 12.48 7.66
C ASN A 70 -17.14 13.37 8.91
N ARG A 71 -17.09 12.79 10.09
CA ARG A 71 -17.09 13.51 11.37
C ARG A 71 -15.87 14.42 11.50
N PHE A 72 -14.69 13.93 11.16
CA PHE A 72 -13.43 14.67 11.24
C PHE A 72 -13.49 15.99 10.46
N PHE A 73 -14.02 15.96 9.26
CA PHE A 73 -14.18 17.16 8.43
C PHE A 73 -15.38 18.01 8.85
N ALA A 74 -16.53 17.42 9.10
CA ALA A 74 -17.76 18.17 9.43
C ALA A 74 -17.64 18.94 10.77
N GLU A 75 -16.93 18.41 11.74
CA GLU A 75 -16.71 19.05 13.06
C GLU A 75 -15.43 19.91 13.12
N GLY A 76 -14.66 20.04 12.02
CA GLY A 76 -13.41 20.79 12.00
C GLY A 76 -12.38 20.28 13.02
N ILE A 77 -12.29 18.97 13.17
CA ILE A 77 -11.46 18.34 14.23
C ILE A 77 -10.02 18.78 14.14
N LEU A 78 -9.45 18.86 12.92
CA LEU A 78 -8.07 19.27 12.73
C LEU A 78 -7.76 20.63 13.36
N ASP A 79 -8.65 21.60 13.23
CA ASP A 79 -8.45 22.97 13.74
C ASP A 79 -8.51 23.04 15.28
N ARG A 80 -9.19 22.10 15.90
CA ARG A 80 -9.34 21.99 17.36
C ARG A 80 -8.15 21.32 18.05
N ILE A 81 -7.26 20.64 17.30
CA ILE A 81 -6.07 19.99 17.87
C ILE A 81 -5.02 21.07 18.17
N PRO A 82 -4.58 21.22 19.44
CA PRO A 82 -3.53 22.18 19.79
C PRO A 82 -2.13 21.65 19.45
N ASN A 83 -1.16 22.55 19.37
CA ASN A 83 0.28 22.25 19.28
C ASN A 83 0.65 21.26 18.14
N LYS A 84 -0.10 21.31 17.04
CA LYS A 84 0.21 20.49 15.84
C LYS A 84 1.66 20.76 15.37
N ALA A 85 2.38 19.68 15.04
CA ALA A 85 3.72 19.77 14.46
C ALA A 85 3.71 20.33 13.04
N ASP A 86 2.68 19.98 12.28
CA ASP A 86 2.46 20.37 10.88
C ASP A 86 0.97 20.13 10.50
N PRO A 87 0.52 20.52 9.30
CA PRO A 87 -0.88 20.36 8.87
C PRO A 87 -1.21 18.95 8.35
N THR A 88 -0.31 17.96 8.50
CA THR A 88 -0.51 16.60 8.01
C THR A 88 -1.57 15.88 8.85
N ILE A 89 -2.48 15.17 8.18
CA ILE A 89 -3.46 14.30 8.85
C ILE A 89 -2.86 12.89 8.93
N TYR A 90 -3.01 12.29 10.09
CA TYR A 90 -2.61 10.90 10.38
C TYR A 90 -3.85 10.07 10.69
N ALA A 91 -3.97 8.90 10.04
CA ALA A 91 -4.98 7.91 10.40
C ALA A 91 -4.27 6.69 10.98
N LEU A 92 -4.45 6.44 12.28
CA LEU A 92 -3.78 5.36 13.00
C LEU A 92 -4.69 4.15 13.10
N TYR A 93 -4.09 2.98 12.97
CA TYR A 93 -4.63 1.66 13.30
C TYR A 93 -3.80 1.12 14.46
N THR A 94 -4.35 1.11 15.66
CA THR A 94 -3.60 0.82 16.89
C THR A 94 -4.41 -0.03 17.86
N ASP A 95 -3.84 -0.40 18.99
CA ASP A 95 -4.51 -1.21 20.01
C ASP A 95 -5.14 -2.47 19.42
N TYR A 96 -4.41 -3.14 18.55
CA TYR A 96 -4.85 -4.39 17.94
C TYR A 96 -5.10 -5.46 19.01
N ALA A 97 -6.29 -6.06 19.01
CA ALA A 97 -6.61 -7.19 19.90
C ALA A 97 -5.81 -8.45 19.55
N SER A 98 -5.41 -8.59 18.26
CA SER A 98 -4.58 -9.70 17.78
C SER A 98 -3.84 -9.34 16.49
N ASN A 99 -4.20 -9.92 15.38
CA ASN A 99 -3.69 -9.67 14.04
C ASN A 99 -4.71 -8.87 13.19
N ARG A 100 -4.56 -8.86 11.87
CA ARG A 100 -5.45 -8.14 10.94
C ARG A 100 -6.94 -8.54 11.04
N ASN A 101 -7.26 -9.65 11.68
CA ASN A 101 -8.64 -10.12 11.87
C ASN A 101 -9.24 -9.69 13.21
N GLY A 102 -8.41 -9.16 14.13
CA GLY A 102 -8.84 -8.66 15.42
C GLY A 102 -9.40 -7.24 15.35
N ASP A 103 -10.05 -6.82 16.45
CA ASP A 103 -10.46 -5.43 16.63
C ASP A 103 -9.23 -4.53 16.77
N TYR A 104 -9.35 -3.28 16.29
CA TYR A 104 -8.36 -2.22 16.45
C TYR A 104 -9.03 -0.87 16.71
N SER A 105 -8.28 0.06 17.31
CA SER A 105 -8.66 1.47 17.39
C SER A 105 -8.27 2.17 16.10
N PHE A 106 -9.23 2.85 15.47
CA PHE A 106 -9.00 3.76 14.35
C PHE A 106 -9.02 5.19 14.86
N VAL A 107 -7.92 5.94 14.70
CA VAL A 107 -7.79 7.31 15.18
C VAL A 107 -7.41 8.23 14.04
N ILE A 108 -8.22 9.27 13.81
CA ILE A 108 -7.89 10.32 12.83
C ILE A 108 -7.51 11.58 13.59
N GLY A 109 -6.34 12.16 13.27
CA GLY A 109 -5.86 13.33 13.96
C GLY A 109 -4.61 13.96 13.33
N ALA A 110 -3.87 14.67 14.15
CA ALA A 110 -2.62 15.30 13.76
C ALA A 110 -1.51 14.97 14.76
N LYS A 111 -0.28 14.90 14.25
CA LYS A 111 0.92 14.83 15.06
C LYS A 111 1.06 16.13 15.89
N VAL A 112 1.39 15.97 17.16
CA VAL A 112 1.54 17.08 18.12
C VAL A 112 2.93 17.11 18.73
N ASN A 113 3.36 18.30 19.14
CA ASN A 113 4.62 18.50 19.85
C ASN A 113 4.54 18.08 21.33
N ASP A 114 3.34 18.14 21.92
CA ASP A 114 3.05 17.69 23.27
C ASP A 114 1.58 17.25 23.42
N THR A 115 1.27 16.59 24.54
CA THR A 115 -0.07 16.08 24.88
C THR A 115 -0.60 16.69 26.17
N ALA A 116 -0.11 17.85 26.57
CA ALA A 116 -0.51 18.52 27.82
C ALA A 116 -2.00 18.90 27.82
N VAL A 117 -2.56 19.19 26.64
CA VAL A 117 -3.97 19.53 26.47
C VAL A 117 -4.58 18.60 25.42
N ILE A 118 -5.53 17.76 25.85
CA ILE A 118 -6.33 16.91 24.95
C ILE A 118 -7.76 17.49 24.92
N PRO A 119 -8.24 17.96 23.76
CA PRO A 119 -9.60 18.53 23.68
C PRO A 119 -10.68 17.49 24.02
N PRO A 120 -11.83 17.93 24.57
CA PRO A 120 -12.94 17.04 24.87
C PRO A 120 -13.39 16.23 23.62
N GLY A 121 -13.59 14.93 23.80
CA GLY A 121 -13.97 13.99 22.74
C GLY A 121 -12.83 13.52 21.85
N MET A 122 -11.59 13.90 22.16
CA MET A 122 -10.38 13.41 21.52
C MET A 122 -9.55 12.53 22.45
N VAL A 123 -8.62 11.79 21.86
CA VAL A 123 -7.64 10.95 22.55
C VAL A 123 -6.23 11.30 22.09
N ALA A 124 -5.23 11.01 22.92
CA ALA A 124 -3.83 11.00 22.50
C ALA A 124 -3.37 9.56 22.36
N LYS A 125 -2.75 9.23 21.22
CA LYS A 125 -2.13 7.92 20.96
C LYS A 125 -0.67 8.11 20.58
N LYS A 126 0.17 7.19 21.04
CA LYS A 126 1.59 7.14 20.68
C LYS A 126 1.81 6.23 19.48
N VAL A 127 2.53 6.72 18.50
CA VAL A 127 3.15 5.89 17.47
C VAL A 127 4.53 5.49 18.00
N PRO A 128 4.78 4.20 18.27
CA PRO A 128 6.03 3.76 18.86
C PRO A 128 7.20 3.91 17.89
N ALA A 129 8.39 4.17 18.43
CA ALA A 129 9.61 4.09 17.65
C ALA A 129 9.83 2.67 17.13
N GLY A 130 10.45 2.54 15.95
CA GLY A 130 10.79 1.26 15.36
C GLY A 130 10.84 1.27 13.83
N LYS A 131 10.97 0.08 13.26
CA LYS A 131 10.98 -0.12 11.82
C LYS A 131 9.57 -0.18 11.26
N TYR A 132 9.39 0.50 10.14
CA TYR A 132 8.14 0.52 9.40
C TYR A 132 8.40 0.22 7.92
N ALA A 133 7.64 -0.71 7.37
CA ALA A 133 7.53 -0.89 5.93
C ALA A 133 6.58 0.17 5.38
N VAL A 134 7.01 0.94 4.38
CA VAL A 134 6.23 2.01 3.79
C VAL A 134 5.75 1.61 2.41
N VAL A 135 4.43 1.56 2.25
CA VAL A 135 3.75 1.32 0.98
C VAL A 135 3.13 2.64 0.53
N THR A 136 3.62 3.17 -0.59
CA THR A 136 3.08 4.39 -1.19
C THR A 136 1.98 4.03 -2.18
N SER A 137 0.80 4.64 -2.06
CA SER A 137 -0.30 4.42 -3.01
C SER A 137 0.07 4.92 -4.40
N ILE A 138 -0.59 4.39 -5.43
CA ILE A 138 -0.66 5.08 -6.71
C ILE A 138 -1.37 6.42 -6.52
N ARG A 139 -1.22 7.34 -7.48
CA ARG A 139 -1.94 8.61 -7.49
C ARG A 139 -3.33 8.44 -8.08
N GLY A 140 -4.35 9.09 -7.49
CA GLY A 140 -5.72 9.05 -7.94
C GLY A 140 -6.75 9.38 -6.86
N PRO A 141 -8.06 9.14 -7.11
CA PRO A 141 -9.11 9.39 -6.13
C PRO A 141 -8.86 8.64 -4.80
N VAL A 142 -8.82 9.36 -3.68
CA VAL A 142 -8.46 8.83 -2.35
C VAL A 142 -9.30 7.61 -1.97
N GLN A 143 -10.59 7.61 -2.31
CA GLN A 143 -11.52 6.51 -2.04
C GLN A 143 -11.17 5.20 -2.80
N LYS A 144 -10.35 5.28 -3.84
CA LYS A 144 -9.88 4.13 -4.63
C LYS A 144 -8.46 3.73 -4.23
N VAL A 145 -7.55 4.71 -4.16
CA VAL A 145 -6.13 4.41 -3.98
C VAL A 145 -5.78 3.92 -2.57
N VAL A 146 -6.51 4.37 -1.53
CA VAL A 146 -6.28 3.91 -0.15
C VAL A 146 -6.66 2.44 0.04
N PRO A 147 -7.87 1.97 -0.34
CA PRO A 147 -8.20 0.55 -0.27
C PRO A 147 -7.26 -0.33 -1.11
N GLN A 148 -6.85 0.12 -2.30
CA GLN A 148 -5.89 -0.60 -3.13
C GLN A 148 -4.51 -0.75 -2.45
N ALA A 149 -4.03 0.31 -1.81
CA ALA A 149 -2.76 0.26 -1.07
C ALA A 149 -2.84 -0.69 0.14
N TRP A 150 -3.97 -0.77 0.84
CA TRP A 150 -4.19 -1.76 1.89
C TRP A 150 -4.23 -3.20 1.34
N GLN A 151 -4.84 -3.43 0.18
CA GLN A 151 -4.80 -4.75 -0.49
C GLN A 151 -3.36 -5.15 -0.82
N GLU A 152 -2.53 -4.20 -1.27
CA GLU A 152 -1.11 -4.45 -1.51
C GLU A 152 -0.37 -4.78 -0.21
N VAL A 153 -0.62 -4.04 0.88
CA VAL A 153 -0.07 -4.35 2.23
C VAL A 153 -0.39 -5.80 2.62
N TRP A 154 -1.65 -6.23 2.49
CA TRP A 154 -2.04 -7.60 2.85
C TRP A 154 -1.40 -8.64 1.94
N SER A 155 -1.29 -8.36 0.63
CA SER A 155 -0.58 -9.23 -0.33
C SER A 155 0.89 -9.40 0.03
N LEU A 156 1.57 -8.30 0.39
CA LEU A 156 2.97 -8.31 0.80
C LEU A 156 3.16 -9.06 2.13
N GLU A 157 2.23 -8.89 3.08
CA GLU A 157 2.23 -9.63 4.34
C GLU A 157 2.09 -11.14 4.12
N ASP A 158 1.10 -11.57 3.31
CA ASP A 158 0.85 -12.98 3.01
C ASP A 158 2.04 -13.65 2.28
N LYS A 159 2.79 -12.88 1.50
CA LYS A 159 4.01 -13.33 0.81
C LYS A 159 5.29 -13.16 1.64
N SER A 160 5.20 -12.66 2.88
CA SER A 160 6.36 -12.33 3.73
C SER A 160 7.33 -11.33 3.07
N GLN A 161 6.81 -10.36 2.32
CA GLN A 161 7.57 -9.37 1.54
C GLN A 161 7.53 -7.96 2.14
N LEU A 162 7.04 -7.78 3.37
CA LEU A 162 7.04 -6.49 4.08
C LEU A 162 8.42 -6.06 4.58
N GLY A 163 9.44 -6.91 4.49
CA GLY A 163 10.77 -6.63 5.04
C GLY A 163 10.92 -7.00 6.51
N GLY A 164 9.90 -7.58 7.13
CA GLY A 164 9.83 -8.09 8.50
C GLY A 164 8.43 -8.59 8.82
N ALA A 165 8.27 -9.32 9.92
CA ALA A 165 6.95 -9.75 10.38
C ALA A 165 6.17 -8.52 10.90
N ARG A 166 4.90 -8.35 10.48
CA ARG A 166 4.03 -7.28 10.96
C ARG A 166 3.88 -7.31 12.48
N ALA A 167 4.05 -6.18 13.11
CA ALA A 167 4.12 -6.09 14.57
C ALA A 167 2.74 -6.00 15.24
N TYR A 168 1.70 -5.53 14.54
CA TYR A 168 0.34 -5.31 15.05
C TYR A 168 0.32 -4.45 16.32
N ARG A 169 1.18 -3.44 16.39
CA ARG A 169 1.18 -2.43 17.47
C ARG A 169 0.48 -1.18 17.03
N THR A 170 1.03 -0.52 16.01
CA THR A 170 0.47 0.67 15.38
C THR A 170 0.92 0.69 13.93
N ASP A 171 -0.03 0.79 13.01
CA ASP A 171 0.18 1.13 11.61
C ASP A 171 -0.48 2.49 11.37
N PHE A 172 -0.06 3.23 10.34
CA PHE A 172 -0.67 4.54 10.09
C PHE A 172 -0.55 4.98 8.65
N GLU A 173 -1.53 5.77 8.24
CA GLU A 173 -1.57 6.47 6.96
C GLU A 173 -1.14 7.93 7.15
N VAL A 174 -0.47 8.49 6.16
CA VAL A 174 0.00 9.89 6.14
C VAL A 174 -0.64 10.62 4.97
N TYR A 175 -1.44 11.61 5.30
CA TYR A 175 -2.14 12.50 4.37
C TYR A 175 -1.48 13.87 4.39
N ASP A 176 -0.43 14.04 3.62
CA ASP A 176 0.34 15.28 3.50
C ASP A 176 -0.15 16.15 2.31
N GLN A 177 0.69 17.08 1.85
CA GLN A 177 0.38 17.94 0.70
C GLN A 177 0.01 17.17 -0.59
N ARG A 178 0.43 15.90 -0.74
CA ARG A 178 0.12 15.07 -1.90
C ARG A 178 -1.32 14.57 -1.92
N SER A 179 -2.06 14.74 -0.82
CA SER A 179 -3.44 14.30 -0.65
C SER A 179 -4.44 15.45 -0.46
N ARG A 180 -4.02 16.71 -0.74
CA ARG A 180 -4.90 17.89 -0.63
C ARG A 180 -6.07 17.87 -1.60
N ASP A 181 -5.85 17.34 -2.81
CA ASP A 181 -6.93 17.09 -3.76
C ASP A 181 -7.43 15.65 -3.58
N PRO A 182 -8.67 15.44 -3.10
CA PRO A 182 -9.23 14.10 -2.93
C PRO A 182 -9.36 13.31 -4.24
N GLN A 183 -9.36 13.98 -5.41
CA GLN A 183 -9.44 13.33 -6.72
C GLN A 183 -8.06 12.97 -7.29
N ASP A 184 -6.98 13.54 -6.74
CA ASP A 184 -5.60 13.30 -7.18
C ASP A 184 -4.66 13.14 -5.98
N SER A 185 -5.00 12.22 -5.10
CA SER A 185 -4.28 11.93 -3.86
C SER A 185 -3.20 10.88 -4.04
N GLN A 186 -2.13 11.01 -3.25
CA GLN A 186 -1.14 9.97 -3.00
C GLN A 186 -0.82 9.95 -1.51
N ILE A 187 -0.90 8.76 -0.87
CA ILE A 187 -0.66 8.59 0.57
C ILE A 187 0.42 7.53 0.82
N ASP A 188 1.05 7.60 1.98
CA ASP A 188 1.94 6.56 2.47
C ASP A 188 1.26 5.80 3.60
N ILE A 189 1.34 4.46 3.55
CA ILE A 189 0.92 3.56 4.64
C ILE A 189 2.18 3.02 5.30
N PHE A 190 2.30 3.26 6.59
CA PHE A 190 3.40 2.79 7.44
C PHE A 190 2.95 1.57 8.22
N ILE A 191 3.57 0.43 7.99
CA ILE A 191 3.28 -0.84 8.64
C ILE A 191 4.40 -1.16 9.62
N GLY A 192 4.08 -1.22 10.91
CA GLY A 192 5.03 -1.58 11.95
C GLY A 192 5.53 -3.03 11.77
N ILE A 193 6.85 -3.22 11.71
CA ILE A 193 7.48 -4.53 11.56
C ILE A 193 8.44 -4.86 12.72
N LYS A 194 8.68 -6.17 12.93
CA LYS A 194 9.63 -6.70 13.93
C LYS A 194 11.01 -6.86 13.36
#